data_143259830e591c3c4aad899a88de4345
#
_entry.id   143259830e591c3c4aad899a88de4345
#
_cell.length_a   1.000
_cell.length_b   1.000
_cell.length_c   1.000
_cell.angle_alpha   90.00
_cell.angle_beta   90.00
_cell.angle_gamma   90.00
#
_symmetry.space_group_name_H-M   'P 1'
#
loop_
_entity.id
_entity.type
_entity.pdbx_description
1 polymer ?
#
loop_
_entity_poly.entity_id
_entity_poly.type
_entity_poly.pdbx_seq_one_letter_code
_entity_poly.pdbx_strand_id
1 'polypeptide(L)'
;MEVVLLLGSTKDEEHAKKISGGLTAVGIPNSTHVASAHREAKKLMEILDQYNNKKVIYVAIAGRSNALSGFVAGNTKKVTIACPPFSDKLDMLVNIHSTIQMPSNVPAMTILEPSNVVLAIQRIIELSQ
;
A
#
# COMPACT_ATOMS: atom_id res chain seq x y z
N MET A 1 14.58 0.30 8.31
CA MET A 1 13.49 0.12 7.30
C MET A 1 12.15 0.24 7.99
N GLU A 2 11.30 1.06 7.49
CA GLU A 2 9.94 1.28 8.01
C GLU A 2 8.92 0.95 6.91
N VAL A 3 7.73 0.49 7.30
CA VAL A 3 6.62 0.28 6.38
C VAL A 3 5.58 1.37 6.60
N VAL A 4 5.19 2.03 5.54
CA VAL A 4 4.20 3.11 5.57
C VAL A 4 2.94 2.62 4.87
N LEU A 5 1.86 2.46 5.65
CA LEU A 5 0.56 2.07 5.12
C LEU A 5 -0.20 3.33 4.73
N LEU A 6 -0.66 3.35 3.49
CA LEU A 6 -1.45 4.46 2.94
C LEU A 6 -2.85 3.93 2.62
N LEU A 7 -3.86 4.55 3.22
CA LEU A 7 -5.25 4.14 3.09
C LEU A 7 -6.02 5.17 2.28
N GLY A 8 -6.82 4.72 1.34
CA GLY A 8 -7.68 5.61 0.56
C GLY A 8 -8.84 6.18 1.37
N SER A 9 -9.24 5.51 2.43
CA SER A 9 -10.38 5.88 3.27
C SER A 9 -10.25 5.27 4.66
N THR A 10 -10.92 5.85 5.65
CA THR A 10 -11.05 5.27 6.99
C THR A 10 -11.76 3.90 6.97
N LYS A 11 -12.55 3.62 5.93
CA LYS A 11 -13.17 2.31 5.73
C LYS A 11 -12.17 1.19 5.57
N ASP A 12 -10.93 1.50 5.18
CA ASP A 12 -9.88 0.52 4.94
C ASP A 12 -9.07 0.20 6.21
N GLU A 13 -9.39 0.81 7.35
CA GLU A 13 -8.63 0.64 8.59
C GLU A 13 -8.62 -0.79 9.12
N GLU A 14 -9.72 -1.52 9.03
CA GLU A 14 -9.76 -2.92 9.49
C GLU A 14 -8.82 -3.81 8.68
N HIS A 15 -8.81 -3.63 7.37
CA HIS A 15 -7.90 -4.36 6.49
C HIS A 15 -6.44 -4.00 6.79
N ALA A 16 -6.17 -2.70 6.97
CA ALA A 16 -4.85 -2.19 7.32
C ALA A 16 -4.33 -2.74 8.65
N LYS A 17 -5.20 -2.89 9.65
CA LYS A 17 -4.81 -3.44 10.97
C LYS A 17 -4.28 -4.86 10.89
N LYS A 18 -4.75 -5.66 9.95
CA LYS A 18 -4.22 -7.01 9.73
C LYS A 18 -2.76 -6.97 9.30
N ILE A 19 -2.40 -5.98 8.48
CA ILE A 19 -1.04 -5.79 8.01
C ILE A 19 -0.19 -5.14 9.11
N SER A 20 -0.64 -4.02 9.69
CA SER A 20 0.12 -3.31 10.71
C SER A 20 0.34 -4.18 11.96
N GLY A 21 -0.68 -4.93 12.38
CA GLY A 21 -0.56 -5.89 13.48
C GLY A 21 0.43 -7.01 13.19
N GLY A 22 0.42 -7.54 11.97
CA GLY A 22 1.36 -8.56 11.54
C GLY A 22 2.80 -8.04 11.49
N LEU A 23 2.99 -6.83 10.99
CA LEU A 23 4.32 -6.18 10.97
C LEU A 23 4.85 -5.94 12.39
N THR A 24 4.01 -5.43 13.27
CA THR A 24 4.36 -5.18 14.67
C THR A 24 4.74 -6.50 15.37
N ALA A 25 3.99 -7.56 15.13
CA ALA A 25 4.27 -8.87 15.72
C ALA A 25 5.64 -9.44 15.34
N VAL A 26 6.16 -9.08 14.17
CA VAL A 26 7.50 -9.51 13.72
C VAL A 26 8.57 -8.42 13.89
N GLY A 27 8.26 -7.36 14.61
CA GLY A 27 9.22 -6.32 14.97
C GLY A 27 9.55 -5.32 13.86
N ILE A 28 8.69 -5.16 12.86
CA ILE A 28 8.90 -4.21 11.77
C ILE A 28 8.17 -2.90 12.07
N PRO A 29 8.89 -1.77 12.21
CA PRO A 29 8.27 -0.46 12.43
C PRO A 29 7.32 -0.11 11.30
N ASN A 30 6.15 0.43 11.65
CA ASN A 30 5.16 0.81 10.66
C ASN A 30 4.32 2.00 11.13
N SER A 31 3.77 2.72 10.19
CA SER A 31 2.86 3.84 10.42
C SER A 31 1.74 3.80 9.40
N THR A 32 0.62 4.43 9.73
CA THR A 32 -0.59 4.43 8.89
C THR A 32 -1.06 5.86 8.67
N HIS A 33 -1.35 6.20 7.41
CA HIS A 33 -1.87 7.50 7.00
C HIS A 33 -3.09 7.30 6.11
N VAL A 34 -4.08 8.16 6.26
CA VAL A 34 -5.27 8.16 5.42
C VAL A 34 -5.23 9.38 4.49
N ALA A 35 -5.19 9.13 3.19
CA ALA A 35 -5.24 10.18 2.18
C ALA A 35 -5.82 9.62 0.87
N SER A 36 -6.96 10.15 0.44
CA SER A 36 -7.58 9.75 -0.81
C SER A 36 -6.78 10.30 -2.00
N ALA A 37 -6.38 9.41 -2.92
CA ALA A 37 -5.70 9.86 -4.15
C ALA A 37 -6.62 10.73 -5.03
N HIS A 38 -7.92 10.47 -5.00
CA HIS A 38 -8.90 11.26 -5.76
C HIS A 38 -9.19 12.62 -5.14
N ARG A 39 -9.32 12.68 -3.81
CA ARG A 39 -9.84 13.86 -3.11
C ARG A 39 -8.78 14.64 -2.35
N GLU A 40 -7.66 13.99 -2.03
CA GLU A 40 -6.61 14.56 -1.18
C GLU A 40 -5.22 14.33 -1.77
N ALA A 41 -5.09 14.49 -3.10
CA ALA A 41 -3.84 14.25 -3.80
C ALA A 41 -2.67 15.08 -3.24
N LYS A 42 -2.93 16.33 -2.86
CA LYS A 42 -1.90 17.20 -2.28
C LYS A 42 -1.40 16.68 -0.95
N LYS A 43 -2.29 16.24 -0.06
CA LYS A 43 -1.94 15.63 1.22
C LYS A 43 -1.10 14.37 1.00
N LEU A 44 -1.50 13.54 0.03
CA LEU A 44 -0.77 12.32 -0.29
C LEU A 44 0.65 12.64 -0.76
N MET A 45 0.84 13.64 -1.62
CA MET A 45 2.18 14.08 -2.04
C MET A 45 3.01 14.57 -0.86
N GLU A 46 2.42 15.31 0.07
CA GLU A 46 3.10 15.78 1.27
C GLU A 46 3.59 14.60 2.14
N ILE A 47 2.79 13.55 2.25
CA ILE A 47 3.18 12.32 2.96
C ILE A 47 4.38 11.67 2.26
N LEU A 48 4.33 11.51 0.94
CA LEU A 48 5.44 10.92 0.18
C LEU A 48 6.72 11.74 0.36
N ASP A 49 6.62 13.06 0.37
CA ASP A 49 7.76 13.96 0.56
C ASP A 49 8.41 13.78 1.94
N GLN A 50 7.62 13.54 2.99
CA GLN A 50 8.13 13.27 4.34
C GLN A 50 9.06 12.05 4.41
N TYR A 51 8.83 11.06 3.54
CA TYR A 51 9.59 9.81 3.53
C TYR A 51 10.63 9.75 2.42
N ASN A 52 10.81 10.82 1.67
CA ASN A 52 11.65 10.82 0.46
C ASN A 52 13.09 10.39 0.74
N ASN A 53 13.66 10.81 1.87
CA ASN A 53 15.03 10.50 2.27
C ASN A 53 15.11 9.33 3.28
N LYS A 54 14.03 8.59 3.45
CA LYS A 54 13.99 7.46 4.39
C LYS A 54 13.91 6.14 3.63
N LYS A 55 14.36 5.06 4.26
CA LYS A 55 14.21 3.70 3.73
C LYS A 55 12.83 3.19 4.14
N VAL A 56 11.90 3.22 3.23
CA VAL A 56 10.52 2.77 3.48
C VAL A 56 10.00 1.88 2.37
N ILE A 57 9.03 1.06 2.72
CA ILE A 57 8.19 0.32 1.78
C ILE A 57 6.77 0.84 1.98
N TYR A 58 6.11 1.19 0.89
CA TYR A 58 4.71 1.61 0.93
C TYR A 58 3.78 0.43 0.73
N VAL A 59 2.71 0.38 1.51
CA VAL A 59 1.58 -0.51 1.30
C VAL A 59 0.34 0.36 1.06
N ALA A 60 -0.21 0.29 -0.15
CA ALA A 60 -1.37 1.07 -0.53
C ALA A 60 -2.64 0.20 -0.40
N ILE A 61 -3.61 0.69 0.34
CA ILE A 61 -4.84 -0.03 0.67
C ILE A 61 -6.04 0.79 0.20
N ALA A 62 -6.58 0.41 -0.95
CA ALA A 62 -7.77 0.98 -1.53
C ALA A 62 -8.43 -0.06 -2.43
N GLY A 63 -9.73 -0.24 -2.31
CA GLY A 63 -10.42 -1.33 -2.99
C GLY A 63 -10.98 -0.95 -4.35
N ARG A 64 -11.84 0.05 -4.37
CA ARG A 64 -12.64 0.35 -5.56
C ARG A 64 -12.21 1.66 -6.19
N SER A 65 -12.02 1.59 -7.52
CA SER A 65 -11.33 2.58 -8.33
C SER A 65 -10.03 2.98 -7.65
N ASN A 66 -9.15 1.99 -7.47
CA ASN A 66 -7.90 2.19 -6.75
C ASN A 66 -6.92 3.06 -7.56
N ALA A 67 -7.02 4.37 -7.38
CA ALA A 67 -6.03 5.29 -7.90
C ALA A 67 -4.80 5.40 -6.98
N LEU A 68 -4.90 4.93 -5.74
CA LEU A 68 -3.88 5.14 -4.71
C LEU A 68 -2.56 4.42 -5.02
N SER A 69 -2.61 3.12 -5.30
CA SER A 69 -1.38 2.35 -5.53
C SER A 69 -0.60 2.84 -6.75
N GLY A 70 -1.29 3.17 -7.83
CA GLY A 70 -0.67 3.75 -9.03
C GLY A 70 -0.10 5.13 -8.78
N PHE A 71 -0.83 5.97 -8.06
CA PHE A 71 -0.35 7.31 -7.68
C PHE A 71 0.95 7.20 -6.87
N VAL A 72 0.98 6.35 -5.87
CA VAL A 72 2.17 6.16 -5.03
C VAL A 72 3.32 5.59 -5.86
N ALA A 73 3.11 4.50 -6.57
CA ALA A 73 4.16 3.86 -7.36
C ALA A 73 4.71 4.76 -8.48
N GLY A 74 3.88 5.67 -9.00
CA GLY A 74 4.30 6.62 -10.04
C GLY A 74 5.02 7.86 -9.49
N ASN A 75 4.90 8.15 -8.19
CA ASN A 75 5.46 9.35 -7.57
C ASN A 75 6.54 9.06 -6.53
N THR A 76 7.03 7.84 -6.46
CA THR A 76 8.14 7.46 -5.59
C THR A 76 9.02 6.42 -6.29
N LYS A 77 10.28 6.33 -5.85
CA LYS A 77 11.18 5.24 -6.25
C LYS A 77 11.19 4.11 -5.23
N LYS A 78 10.35 4.19 -4.21
CA LYS A 78 10.26 3.17 -3.16
C LYS A 78 9.42 1.99 -3.65
N VAL A 79 9.64 0.83 -3.04
CA VAL A 79 8.79 -0.34 -3.26
C VAL A 79 7.36 -0.02 -2.85
N THR A 80 6.41 -0.30 -3.72
CA THR A 80 4.98 -0.09 -3.46
C THR A 80 4.24 -1.41 -3.65
N ILE A 81 3.50 -1.82 -2.62
CA ILE A 81 2.65 -3.02 -2.63
C ILE A 81 1.21 -2.56 -2.49
N ALA A 82 0.37 -2.96 -3.43
CA ALA A 82 -1.07 -2.76 -3.35
C ALA A 82 -1.71 -3.97 -2.65
N CYS A 83 -2.49 -3.73 -1.61
CA CYS A 83 -3.24 -4.78 -0.91
C CYS A 83 -4.70 -4.33 -0.79
N PRO A 84 -5.48 -4.38 -1.88
CA PRO A 84 -6.85 -3.87 -1.87
C PRO A 84 -7.77 -4.77 -1.06
N PRO A 85 -8.67 -4.20 -0.24
CA PRO A 85 -9.73 -4.95 0.40
C PRO A 85 -10.90 -5.14 -0.56
N PHE A 86 -11.51 -6.33 -0.55
CA PHE A 86 -12.72 -6.62 -1.30
C PHE A 86 -13.73 -7.28 -0.37
N SER A 87 -15.02 -6.93 -0.53
CA SER A 87 -16.10 -7.47 0.31
C SER A 87 -16.43 -8.92 -0.03
N ASP A 88 -16.31 -9.30 -1.30
CA ASP A 88 -16.60 -10.64 -1.81
C ASP A 88 -15.90 -10.88 -3.16
N LYS A 89 -16.12 -12.06 -3.76
CA LYS A 89 -15.52 -12.41 -5.05
C LYS A 89 -16.00 -11.52 -6.19
N LEU A 90 -17.24 -11.12 -6.20
CA LEU A 90 -17.78 -10.27 -7.26
C LEU A 90 -17.16 -8.88 -7.21
N ASP A 91 -17.06 -8.30 -6.01
CA ASP A 91 -16.37 -7.04 -5.78
C ASP A 91 -14.91 -7.12 -6.29
N MET A 92 -14.21 -8.20 -5.95
CA MET A 92 -12.84 -8.43 -6.41
C MET A 92 -12.77 -8.50 -7.95
N LEU A 93 -13.60 -9.32 -8.58
CA LEU A 93 -13.59 -9.50 -10.04
C LEU A 93 -13.87 -8.20 -10.79
N VAL A 94 -14.76 -7.37 -10.26
CA VAL A 94 -15.12 -6.09 -10.89
C VAL A 94 -14.06 -5.02 -10.65
N ASN A 95 -13.53 -4.94 -9.43
CA ASN A 95 -12.71 -3.80 -9.01
C ASN A 95 -11.19 -4.05 -9.00
N ILE A 96 -10.73 -5.29 -9.15
CA ILE A 96 -9.28 -5.58 -9.17
C ILE A 96 -8.54 -4.90 -10.33
N HIS A 97 -9.22 -4.64 -11.42
CA HIS A 97 -8.61 -4.07 -12.63
C HIS A 97 -7.97 -2.71 -12.38
N SER A 98 -8.56 -1.87 -11.53
CA SER A 98 -7.96 -0.57 -11.18
C SER A 98 -6.64 -0.72 -10.40
N THR A 99 -6.42 -1.86 -9.78
CA THR A 99 -5.20 -2.16 -9.04
C THR A 99 -4.10 -2.73 -9.94
N ILE A 100 -4.46 -3.62 -10.87
CA ILE A 100 -3.48 -4.38 -11.65
C ILE A 100 -3.17 -3.78 -13.03
N GLN A 101 -4.01 -2.87 -13.53
CA GLN A 101 -3.79 -2.22 -14.83
C GLN A 101 -2.95 -0.95 -14.64
N MET A 102 -1.63 -1.10 -14.67
CA MET A 102 -0.71 0.01 -14.51
C MET A 102 -0.02 0.36 -15.82
N PRO A 103 0.20 1.66 -16.09
CA PRO A 103 1.00 2.08 -17.24
C PRO A 103 2.47 1.71 -17.04
N SER A 104 3.27 1.84 -18.09
CA SER A 104 4.71 1.66 -18.04
C SER A 104 5.32 2.59 -16.99
N ASN A 105 6.36 2.13 -16.30
CA ASN A 105 7.09 2.88 -15.28
C ASN A 105 6.31 3.16 -13.99
N VAL A 106 5.24 2.42 -13.75
CA VAL A 106 4.45 2.47 -12.51
C VAL A 106 4.42 1.07 -11.88
N PRO A 107 5.49 0.67 -11.16
CA PRO A 107 5.64 -0.69 -10.66
C PRO A 107 4.95 -0.89 -9.31
N ALA A 108 3.64 -1.06 -9.29
CA ALA A 108 2.91 -1.46 -8.10
C ALA A 108 2.74 -2.99 -8.09
N MET A 109 3.26 -3.64 -7.06
CA MET A 109 3.05 -5.07 -6.86
C MET A 109 1.70 -5.29 -6.16
N THR A 110 0.96 -6.33 -6.54
CA THR A 110 -0.34 -6.63 -5.92
C THR A 110 -0.29 -7.91 -5.12
N ILE A 111 -0.67 -7.83 -3.85
CA ILE A 111 -0.80 -8.96 -2.95
C ILE A 111 -2.13 -8.80 -2.23
N LEU A 112 -3.04 -9.76 -2.38
CA LEU A 112 -4.39 -9.65 -1.83
C LEU A 112 -4.49 -10.05 -0.37
N GLU A 113 -3.72 -11.06 0.05
CA GLU A 113 -3.77 -11.57 1.42
C GLU A 113 -2.87 -10.75 2.35
N PRO A 114 -3.40 -10.10 3.39
CA PRO A 114 -2.61 -9.28 4.32
C PRO A 114 -1.41 -10.01 4.94
N SER A 115 -1.56 -11.27 5.34
CA SER A 115 -0.45 -12.03 5.90
C SER A 115 0.69 -12.25 4.89
N ASN A 116 0.37 -12.37 3.62
CA ASN A 116 1.37 -12.49 2.56
C ASN A 116 2.09 -11.17 2.29
N VAL A 117 1.44 -10.04 2.53
CA VAL A 117 2.12 -8.72 2.48
C VAL A 117 3.24 -8.67 3.53
N VAL A 118 2.94 -9.10 4.76
CA VAL A 118 3.93 -9.13 5.84
C VAL A 118 5.12 -10.03 5.48
N LEU A 119 4.86 -11.24 4.98
CA LEU A 119 5.91 -12.18 4.56
C LEU A 119 6.75 -11.63 3.40
N ALA A 120 6.11 -11.01 2.41
CA ALA A 120 6.83 -10.39 1.29
C ALA A 120 7.76 -9.27 1.78
N ILE A 121 7.28 -8.43 2.70
CA ILE A 121 8.08 -7.35 3.28
C ILE A 121 9.27 -7.91 4.05
N GLN A 122 9.09 -8.96 4.87
CA GLN A 122 10.19 -9.61 5.56
C GLN A 122 11.27 -10.09 4.58
N ARG A 123 10.87 -10.71 3.47
CA ARG A 123 11.81 -11.18 2.44
C ARG A 123 12.53 -10.04 1.74
N ILE A 124 11.84 -8.93 1.47
CA ILE A 124 12.45 -7.73 0.87
C ILE A 124 13.49 -7.15 1.82
N ILE A 125 13.16 -7.02 3.10
CA ILE A 125 14.08 -6.49 4.12
C ILE A 125 15.31 -7.41 4.24
N GLU A 126 15.13 -8.71 4.24
CA GLU A 126 16.23 -9.68 4.29
C GLU A 126 17.17 -9.54 3.09
N LEU A 127 16.62 -9.35 1.89
CA LEU A 127 17.42 -9.11 0.69
C LEU A 127 18.22 -7.81 0.75
N SER A 128 17.74 -6.81 1.46
CA SER A 128 18.38 -5.49 1.54
C SER A 128 19.51 -5.40 2.55
N GLN A 129 19.73 -6.46 3.33
CA GLN A 129 20.76 -6.51 4.39
C GLN A 129 22.11 -7.05 3.89
#